data_4766f579868c33d1b30f2bc645b07947
#
_entry.id   4766f579868c33d1b30f2bc645b07947
#
_cell.length_a   1.000
_cell.length_b   1.000
_cell.length_c   1.000
_cell.angle_alpha   90.00
_cell.angle_beta   90.00
_cell.angle_gamma   90.00
#
_symmetry.space_group_name_H-M   'P 1'
#
loop_
_entity.id
_entity.type
_entity.pdbx_description
1 polymer ?
#
loop_
_entity_poly.entity_id
_entity_poly.type
_entity_poly.pdbx_seq_one_letter_code
_entity_poly.pdbx_strand_id
1 'polypeptide(L)'
;GSSVIVPVRSTPAGQIQNFTVLPSTSAVQWGTFYQVIGMANAVLKYAPGVIEKDESYYQSQMDSHLTEAYFLRGLSYLYLVRNFREVPLITEPYVDDAMPTDVPKSSEVEILEQIKSDVRAALATDAAKETFNGTWATKGRATKWALYALMAETCLWAEDYEECVTYADYLINSTAPIRPVFMSTPGQWYNIFYPGNSNESIFEIQYDETNYAQGGGSPSKLLPYGSDVTVNTYMYSEPMTIRLINEFYQNQDEVNRTYYGSFAGITYTSYPENGIIWKYSGLGVADREAVRTILDANYIIYRMADVMLMKAEALIRIGGSANWTEALAIINRIRERSELRPRDEVSAENINEA
;
A
#
# COMPACT_ATOMS: atom_id res chain seq x y z
N GLY A 1 -6.97 22.04 -32.32
CA GLY A 1 -6.00 20.98 -32.35
C GLY A 1 -5.56 20.71 -30.95
N SER A 2 -6.16 19.71 -30.27
CA SER A 2 -5.72 19.25 -28.98
C SER A 2 -4.36 18.57 -29.14
N SER A 3 -3.30 19.18 -28.64
CA SER A 3 -2.03 18.50 -28.52
C SER A 3 -2.14 17.45 -27.43
N VAL A 4 -2.30 16.21 -27.83
CA VAL A 4 -2.07 15.07 -26.95
C VAL A 4 -0.60 15.14 -26.57
N ILE A 5 -0.30 15.52 -25.34
CA ILE A 5 1.06 15.45 -24.82
C ILE A 5 1.33 13.97 -24.53
N VAL A 6 1.82 13.26 -25.54
CA VAL A 6 2.37 11.92 -25.33
C VAL A 6 3.66 12.11 -24.52
N PRO A 7 3.81 11.51 -23.34
CA PRO A 7 5.06 11.59 -22.61
C PRO A 7 6.20 11.18 -23.54
N VAL A 8 7.27 11.95 -23.53
CA VAL A 8 8.43 11.64 -24.38
C VAL A 8 8.94 10.26 -23.96
N ARG A 9 9.00 9.32 -24.91
CA ARG A 9 9.38 7.90 -24.66
C ARG A 9 10.69 7.73 -23.88
N SER A 10 11.52 8.74 -23.86
CA SER A 10 12.81 8.75 -23.17
C SER A 10 12.73 9.17 -21.68
N THR A 11 11.60 9.65 -21.19
CA THR A 11 11.45 9.99 -19.76
C THR A 11 11.12 8.73 -18.95
N PRO A 12 11.51 8.66 -17.66
CA PRO A 12 11.14 7.53 -16.79
C PRO A 12 9.62 7.28 -16.77
N ALA A 13 8.82 8.35 -16.71
CA ALA A 13 7.37 8.28 -16.77
C ALA A 13 6.87 7.68 -18.09
N GLY A 14 7.40 8.14 -19.22
CA GLY A 14 7.04 7.62 -20.54
C GLY A 14 7.47 6.16 -20.72
N GLN A 15 8.59 5.76 -20.12
CA GLN A 15 9.04 4.35 -20.14
C GLN A 15 8.08 3.46 -19.34
N ILE A 16 7.63 3.90 -18.16
CA ILE A 16 6.65 3.17 -17.35
C ILE A 16 5.32 3.04 -18.10
N GLN A 17 4.80 4.14 -18.65
CA GLN A 17 3.53 4.14 -19.40
C GLN A 17 3.55 3.24 -20.64
N ASN A 18 4.68 3.18 -21.32
CA ASN A 18 4.83 2.40 -22.55
C ASN A 18 5.37 0.98 -22.30
N PHE A 19 5.54 0.56 -21.05
CA PHE A 19 6.14 -0.72 -20.67
C PHE A 19 7.53 -0.95 -21.30
N THR A 20 8.32 0.12 -21.43
CA THR A 20 9.68 0.11 -22.02
C THR A 20 10.76 0.44 -21.00
N VAL A 21 10.52 0.07 -19.75
CA VAL A 21 11.46 0.29 -18.65
C VAL A 21 12.75 -0.47 -18.88
N LEU A 22 13.88 0.25 -18.81
CA LEU A 22 15.21 -0.31 -18.95
C LEU A 22 15.92 -0.37 -17.59
N PRO A 23 16.89 -1.25 -17.41
CA PRO A 23 17.71 -1.28 -16.18
C PRO A 23 18.37 0.05 -15.83
N SER A 24 18.64 0.89 -16.83
CA SER A 24 19.22 2.25 -16.66
C SER A 24 18.19 3.33 -16.34
N THR A 25 16.88 3.00 -16.31
CA THR A 25 15.84 3.96 -16.00
C THR A 25 15.95 4.39 -14.54
N SER A 26 15.91 5.70 -14.26
CA SER A 26 16.03 6.23 -12.90
C SER A 26 14.90 5.79 -11.95
N ALA A 27 13.80 5.27 -12.47
CA ALA A 27 12.73 4.67 -11.68
C ALA A 27 13.08 3.25 -11.19
N VAL A 28 14.11 2.59 -11.77
CA VAL A 28 14.55 1.25 -11.42
C VAL A 28 15.71 1.34 -10.44
N GLN A 29 15.42 1.82 -9.22
CA GLN A 29 16.44 2.00 -8.19
C GLN A 29 16.06 1.24 -6.91
N TRP A 30 16.94 0.35 -6.49
CA TRP A 30 16.79 -0.41 -5.25
C TRP A 30 17.66 0.10 -4.10
N GLY A 31 18.57 1.05 -4.37
CA GLY A 31 19.52 1.56 -3.37
C GLY A 31 18.88 2.11 -2.11
N THR A 32 17.75 2.84 -2.23
CA THR A 32 17.02 3.38 -1.08
C THR A 32 16.43 2.27 -0.20
N PHE A 33 15.93 1.18 -0.80
CA PHE A 33 15.45 0.04 -0.03
C PHE A 33 16.58 -0.62 0.77
N TYR A 34 17.76 -0.77 0.16
CA TYR A 34 18.93 -1.31 0.87
C TYR A 34 19.47 -0.38 1.95
N GLN A 35 19.29 0.94 1.85
CA GLN A 35 19.58 1.86 2.96
C GLN A 35 18.67 1.57 4.16
N VAL A 36 17.37 1.38 3.95
CA VAL A 36 16.43 1.01 5.02
C VAL A 36 16.79 -0.35 5.61
N ILE A 37 17.08 -1.34 4.76
CA ILE A 37 17.52 -2.68 5.19
C ILE A 37 18.78 -2.60 6.03
N GLY A 38 19.78 -1.82 5.60
CA GLY A 38 21.04 -1.64 6.35
C GLY A 38 20.82 -1.02 7.73
N MET A 39 19.95 0.00 7.83
CA MET A 39 19.57 0.60 9.11
C MET A 39 18.82 -0.40 10.00
N ALA A 40 17.87 -1.16 9.45
CA ALA A 40 17.16 -2.19 10.18
C ALA A 40 18.11 -3.28 10.69
N ASN A 41 19.01 -3.77 9.84
CA ASN A 41 20.05 -4.74 10.23
C ASN A 41 20.93 -4.22 11.37
N ALA A 42 21.31 -2.94 11.33
CA ALA A 42 22.09 -2.33 12.40
C ALA A 42 21.32 -2.33 13.75
N VAL A 43 20.03 -1.96 13.73
CA VAL A 43 19.19 -2.03 14.93
C VAL A 43 19.09 -3.47 15.43
N LEU A 44 18.78 -4.43 14.55
CA LEU A 44 18.62 -5.84 14.92
C LEU A 44 19.89 -6.43 15.54
N LYS A 45 21.07 -6.02 15.05
CA LYS A 45 22.36 -6.52 15.51
C LYS A 45 22.84 -5.86 16.80
N TYR A 46 22.69 -4.55 16.91
CA TYR A 46 23.36 -3.79 17.97
C TYR A 46 22.45 -3.39 19.14
N ALA A 47 21.15 -3.24 18.94
CA ALA A 47 20.23 -2.86 20.01
C ALA A 47 20.27 -3.83 21.22
N PRO A 48 20.39 -5.16 21.05
CA PRO A 48 20.52 -6.07 22.19
C PRO A 48 21.72 -5.78 23.10
N GLY A 49 22.85 -5.35 22.54
CA GLY A 49 24.03 -5.00 23.33
C GLY A 49 24.00 -3.62 23.98
N VAL A 50 22.98 -2.80 23.70
CA VAL A 50 22.82 -1.47 24.31
C VAL A 50 22.28 -1.60 25.72
N ILE A 51 21.42 -2.57 26.02
CA ILE A 51 20.85 -2.82 27.37
C ILE A 51 21.95 -2.97 28.42
N GLU A 52 23.05 -3.63 28.10
CA GLU A 52 24.17 -3.84 28.99
C GLU A 52 24.98 -2.55 29.29
N LYS A 53 24.82 -1.53 28.47
CA LYS A 53 25.61 -0.29 28.49
C LYS A 53 24.82 0.93 28.95
N ASP A 54 23.50 0.88 28.83
CA ASP A 54 22.59 1.99 29.12
C ASP A 54 21.40 1.51 29.96
N GLU A 55 21.47 1.78 31.29
CA GLU A 55 20.40 1.42 32.22
C GLU A 55 19.05 2.09 31.93
N SER A 56 19.02 3.15 31.11
CA SER A 56 17.79 3.81 30.71
C SER A 56 17.10 3.13 29.50
N TYR A 57 17.76 2.17 28.85
CA TYR A 57 17.25 1.41 27.73
C TYR A 57 16.72 0.05 28.20
N TYR A 58 15.40 -0.06 28.30
CA TYR A 58 14.73 -1.24 28.86
C TYR A 58 14.42 -2.29 27.79
N GLN A 59 14.31 -3.55 28.21
CA GLN A 59 13.95 -4.69 27.35
C GLN A 59 12.72 -4.38 26.48
N SER A 60 11.64 -3.84 27.07
CA SER A 60 10.41 -3.53 26.32
C SER A 60 10.59 -2.44 25.24
N GLN A 61 11.52 -1.51 25.43
CA GLN A 61 11.88 -0.52 24.42
C GLN A 61 12.68 -1.17 23.29
N MET A 62 13.66 -2.00 23.65
CA MET A 62 14.44 -2.76 22.69
C MET A 62 13.53 -3.64 21.83
N ASP A 63 12.68 -4.46 22.45
CA ASP A 63 11.78 -5.37 21.74
C ASP A 63 10.83 -4.60 20.80
N SER A 64 10.37 -3.41 21.23
CA SER A 64 9.60 -2.54 20.34
C SER A 64 10.41 -2.03 19.15
N HIS A 65 11.67 -1.65 19.34
CA HIS A 65 12.54 -1.21 18.24
C HIS A 65 12.91 -2.37 17.32
N LEU A 66 13.17 -3.57 17.86
CA LEU A 66 13.41 -4.77 17.04
C LEU A 66 12.17 -5.10 16.18
N THR A 67 10.97 -5.02 16.75
CA THR A 67 9.71 -5.23 16.07
C THR A 67 9.58 -4.30 14.85
N GLU A 68 9.86 -3.00 15.03
CA GLU A 68 9.81 -2.04 13.93
C GLU A 68 10.92 -2.28 12.88
N ALA A 69 12.12 -2.65 13.32
CA ALA A 69 13.22 -2.97 12.41
C ALA A 69 12.93 -4.20 11.57
N TYR A 70 12.37 -5.27 12.13
CA TYR A 70 11.91 -6.43 11.39
C TYR A 70 10.83 -6.06 10.36
N PHE A 71 9.85 -5.25 10.75
CA PHE A 71 8.81 -4.80 9.83
C PHE A 71 9.39 -4.02 8.65
N LEU A 72 10.26 -3.04 8.91
CA LEU A 72 10.84 -2.19 7.86
C LEU A 72 11.74 -3.00 6.92
N ARG A 73 12.50 -3.97 7.44
CA ARG A 73 13.29 -4.90 6.62
C ARG A 73 12.39 -5.76 5.75
N GLY A 74 11.38 -6.40 6.34
CA GLY A 74 10.42 -7.24 5.63
C GLY A 74 9.66 -6.47 4.56
N LEU A 75 9.13 -5.28 4.87
CA LEU A 75 8.43 -4.43 3.91
C LEU A 75 9.35 -4.03 2.74
N SER A 76 10.59 -3.66 3.04
CA SER A 76 11.56 -3.29 2.00
C SER A 76 11.86 -4.47 1.06
N TYR A 77 12.05 -5.67 1.60
CA TYR A 77 12.23 -6.87 0.80
C TYR A 77 10.97 -7.25 0.00
N LEU A 78 9.77 -7.05 0.54
CA LEU A 78 8.55 -7.30 -0.20
C LEU A 78 8.44 -6.39 -1.43
N TYR A 79 8.77 -5.10 -1.30
CA TYR A 79 8.83 -4.20 -2.45
C TYR A 79 9.92 -4.59 -3.45
N LEU A 80 11.08 -5.01 -2.97
CA LEU A 80 12.17 -5.47 -3.83
C LEU A 80 11.78 -6.73 -4.62
N VAL A 81 11.26 -7.75 -3.96
CA VAL A 81 10.90 -9.02 -4.63
C VAL A 81 9.76 -8.83 -5.63
N ARG A 82 8.77 -8.02 -5.31
CA ARG A 82 7.64 -7.73 -6.22
C ARG A 82 8.05 -6.98 -7.47
N ASN A 83 9.05 -6.13 -7.39
CA ASN A 83 9.49 -5.31 -8.54
C ASN A 83 10.66 -5.95 -9.31
N PHE A 84 11.53 -6.72 -8.64
CA PHE A 84 12.77 -7.22 -9.22
C PHE A 84 12.95 -8.74 -9.16
N ARG A 85 12.03 -9.45 -8.47
CA ARG A 85 12.03 -10.89 -8.24
C ARG A 85 13.25 -11.35 -7.42
N GLU A 86 14.38 -11.56 -8.06
CA GLU A 86 15.62 -11.99 -7.43
C GLU A 86 16.48 -10.78 -7.09
N VAL A 87 16.84 -10.64 -5.82
CA VAL A 87 17.69 -9.56 -5.31
C VAL A 87 18.65 -10.10 -4.24
N PRO A 88 19.78 -9.44 -3.96
CA PRO A 88 20.65 -9.86 -2.87
C PRO A 88 19.94 -9.86 -1.51
N LEU A 89 19.99 -10.97 -0.78
CA LEU A 89 19.46 -11.07 0.58
C LEU A 89 20.56 -10.72 1.59
N ILE A 90 20.46 -9.55 2.21
CA ILE A 90 21.43 -9.00 3.15
C ILE A 90 20.75 -8.84 4.51
N THR A 91 21.14 -9.67 5.47
CA THR A 91 20.55 -9.67 6.83
C THR A 91 21.51 -9.15 7.90
N GLU A 92 22.75 -8.84 7.51
CA GLU A 92 23.77 -8.26 8.37
C GLU A 92 24.06 -6.80 7.98
N PRO A 93 24.34 -5.91 8.93
CA PRO A 93 24.69 -4.53 8.60
C PRO A 93 26.11 -4.46 8.02
N TYR A 94 26.30 -3.62 7.00
CA TYR A 94 27.64 -3.25 6.53
C TYR A 94 28.30 -2.31 7.54
N VAL A 95 29.41 -2.75 8.16
CA VAL A 95 30.07 -2.02 9.25
C VAL A 95 31.51 -1.66 8.95
N ASP A 96 32.12 -2.31 7.97
CA ASP A 96 33.50 -2.05 7.53
C ASP A 96 33.72 -2.46 6.07
N ASP A 97 34.84 -2.05 5.51
CA ASP A 97 35.22 -2.31 4.13
C ASP A 97 35.63 -3.78 3.83
N ALA A 98 35.68 -4.64 4.87
CA ALA A 98 36.01 -6.06 4.72
C ALA A 98 34.80 -6.91 4.33
N MET A 99 33.59 -6.34 4.43
CA MET A 99 32.36 -7.04 4.04
C MET A 99 32.25 -7.16 2.52
N PRO A 100 31.74 -8.31 2.01
CA PRO A 100 31.60 -8.51 0.59
C PRO A 100 30.70 -7.45 -0.05
N THR A 101 31.20 -6.80 -1.09
CA THR A 101 30.43 -5.82 -1.89
C THR A 101 29.71 -6.48 -3.06
N ASP A 102 30.13 -7.70 -3.43
CA ASP A 102 29.51 -8.49 -4.49
C ASP A 102 28.71 -9.64 -3.85
N VAL A 103 27.42 -9.40 -3.62
CA VAL A 103 26.51 -10.37 -3.05
C VAL A 103 25.61 -10.91 -4.15
N PRO A 104 25.57 -12.23 -4.38
CA PRO A 104 24.72 -12.82 -5.39
C PRO A 104 23.24 -12.59 -5.04
N LYS A 105 22.39 -12.65 -6.07
CA LYS A 105 20.95 -12.62 -5.89
C LYS A 105 20.48 -13.90 -5.21
N SER A 106 19.54 -13.76 -4.29
CA SER A 106 18.75 -14.86 -3.73
C SER A 106 17.46 -15.03 -4.50
N SER A 107 16.92 -16.25 -4.46
CA SER A 107 15.64 -16.57 -5.09
C SER A 107 14.47 -15.84 -4.42
N GLU A 108 13.38 -15.67 -5.16
CA GLU A 108 12.13 -15.12 -4.66
C GLU A 108 11.64 -15.87 -3.41
N VAL A 109 11.73 -17.20 -3.42
CA VAL A 109 11.32 -18.05 -2.28
C VAL A 109 12.16 -17.75 -1.03
N GLU A 110 13.48 -17.66 -1.15
CA GLU A 110 14.36 -17.36 -0.01
C GLU A 110 14.05 -15.99 0.59
N ILE A 111 13.75 -14.99 -0.24
CA ILE A 111 13.41 -13.64 0.21
C ILE A 111 12.06 -13.64 0.93
N LEU A 112 11.04 -14.30 0.37
CA LEU A 112 9.72 -14.39 0.98
C LEU A 112 9.76 -15.14 2.32
N GLU A 113 10.53 -16.23 2.42
CA GLU A 113 10.75 -16.93 3.69
C GLU A 113 11.48 -16.06 4.72
N GLN A 114 12.44 -15.24 4.31
CA GLN A 114 13.07 -14.28 5.21
C GLN A 114 12.08 -13.25 5.74
N ILE A 115 11.19 -12.73 4.90
CA ILE A 115 10.14 -11.79 5.34
C ILE A 115 9.21 -12.44 6.37
N LYS A 116 8.75 -13.67 6.11
CA LYS A 116 7.94 -14.42 7.08
C LYS A 116 8.67 -14.65 8.40
N SER A 117 9.96 -15.00 8.31
CA SER A 117 10.81 -15.17 9.50
C SER A 117 10.91 -13.89 10.31
N ASP A 118 11.11 -12.74 9.66
CA ASP A 118 11.17 -11.42 10.30
C ASP A 118 9.86 -11.07 11.01
N VAL A 119 8.72 -11.29 10.34
CA VAL A 119 7.41 -11.02 10.96
C VAL A 119 7.14 -11.94 12.14
N ARG A 120 7.48 -13.23 12.03
CA ARG A 120 7.35 -14.17 13.16
C ARG A 120 8.25 -13.78 14.32
N ALA A 121 9.50 -13.37 14.07
CA ALA A 121 10.41 -12.87 15.09
C ALA A 121 9.87 -11.60 15.78
N ALA A 122 9.34 -10.65 14.99
CA ALA A 122 8.71 -9.44 15.54
C ALA A 122 7.53 -9.76 16.47
N LEU A 123 6.66 -10.70 16.06
CA LEU A 123 5.49 -11.09 16.85
C LEU A 123 5.86 -11.92 18.09
N ALA A 124 6.95 -12.68 18.06
CA ALA A 124 7.40 -13.51 19.17
C ALA A 124 7.91 -12.68 20.36
N THR A 125 8.27 -11.42 20.18
CA THR A 125 8.67 -10.52 21.27
C THR A 125 7.52 -10.12 22.19
N ASP A 126 6.27 -10.29 21.76
CA ASP A 126 5.04 -9.76 22.38
C ASP A 126 5.08 -8.23 22.63
N ALA A 127 6.02 -7.54 21.98
CA ALA A 127 6.23 -6.08 22.10
C ALA A 127 5.56 -5.29 20.95
N ALA A 128 4.94 -5.98 20.01
CA ALA A 128 4.24 -5.36 18.90
C ALA A 128 3.02 -4.56 19.41
N LYS A 129 3.11 -3.25 19.31
CA LYS A 129 2.09 -2.34 19.83
C LYS A 129 0.86 -2.31 18.92
N GLU A 130 -0.32 -2.22 19.51
CA GLU A 130 -1.56 -1.94 18.80
C GLU A 130 -1.65 -0.47 18.37
N THR A 131 -1.06 0.44 19.17
CA THR A 131 -1.08 1.88 18.94
C THR A 131 0.20 2.55 19.44
N PHE A 132 0.49 3.71 18.90
CA PHE A 132 1.50 4.64 19.41
C PHE A 132 0.83 5.92 19.93
N ASN A 133 1.61 6.86 20.44
CA ASN A 133 1.09 8.12 20.91
C ASN A 133 0.63 9.01 19.74
N GLY A 134 -0.68 9.13 19.59
CA GLY A 134 -1.32 9.88 18.52
C GLY A 134 -1.55 9.08 17.22
N THR A 135 -2.51 9.54 16.45
CA THR A 135 -2.95 8.87 15.21
C THR A 135 -1.85 8.86 14.16
N TRP A 136 -1.13 9.95 14.01
CA TRP A 136 -0.02 10.10 13.05
C TRP A 136 1.07 9.03 13.29
N ALA A 137 1.51 8.90 14.54
CA ALA A 137 2.50 7.89 14.91
C ALA A 137 1.94 6.46 14.77
N THR A 138 0.66 6.25 15.14
CA THR A 138 0.03 4.93 15.03
C THR A 138 -0.08 4.45 13.58
N LYS A 139 -0.33 5.36 12.63
CA LYS A 139 -0.44 5.01 11.22
C LYS A 139 0.91 5.03 10.48
N GLY A 140 1.90 5.76 11.01
CA GLY A 140 3.24 5.88 10.40
C GLY A 140 4.29 4.95 10.99
N ARG A 141 3.96 4.13 12.00
CA ARG A 141 4.89 3.18 12.63
C ARG A 141 4.37 1.75 12.58
N ALA A 142 5.27 0.78 12.72
CA ALA A 142 4.93 -0.63 12.67
C ALA A 142 4.11 -1.06 13.88
N THR A 143 2.79 -1.09 13.72
CA THR A 143 1.89 -1.69 14.70
C THR A 143 1.78 -3.21 14.49
N LYS A 144 1.22 -3.91 15.47
CA LYS A 144 0.82 -5.32 15.34
C LYS A 144 -0.05 -5.57 14.11
N TRP A 145 -0.92 -4.60 13.79
CA TRP A 145 -1.79 -4.65 12.61
C TRP A 145 -0.99 -4.57 11.31
N ALA A 146 0.05 -3.74 11.27
CA ALA A 146 0.93 -3.63 10.11
C ALA A 146 1.73 -4.92 9.87
N LEU A 147 2.17 -5.59 10.95
CA LEU A 147 2.83 -6.90 10.86
C LEU A 147 1.89 -7.97 10.29
N TYR A 148 0.64 -8.01 10.76
CA TYR A 148 -0.34 -8.95 10.21
C TYR A 148 -0.63 -8.71 8.74
N ALA A 149 -0.76 -7.44 8.33
CA ALA A 149 -0.97 -7.09 6.92
C ALA A 149 0.23 -7.47 6.04
N LEU A 150 1.45 -7.19 6.51
CA LEU A 150 2.68 -7.58 5.82
C LEU A 150 2.77 -9.10 5.66
N MET A 151 2.44 -9.85 6.72
CA MET A 151 2.45 -11.31 6.65
C MET A 151 1.40 -11.85 5.68
N ALA A 152 0.17 -11.33 5.74
CA ALA A 152 -0.90 -11.74 4.82
C ALA A 152 -0.50 -11.51 3.36
N GLU A 153 0.07 -10.34 3.02
CA GLU A 153 0.55 -10.05 1.67
C GLU A 153 1.72 -10.95 1.26
N THR A 154 2.68 -11.17 2.17
CA THR A 154 3.82 -12.05 1.90
C THR A 154 3.38 -13.49 1.63
N CYS A 155 2.44 -14.00 2.44
CA CYS A 155 1.89 -15.34 2.26
C CYS A 155 1.09 -15.46 0.96
N LEU A 156 0.29 -14.44 0.61
CA LEU A 156 -0.42 -14.41 -0.67
C LEU A 156 0.55 -14.48 -1.85
N TRP A 157 1.63 -13.68 -1.79
CA TRP A 157 2.66 -13.67 -2.82
C TRP A 157 3.47 -14.97 -2.90
N ALA A 158 3.65 -15.64 -1.76
CA ALA A 158 4.29 -16.95 -1.67
C ALA A 158 3.35 -18.13 -2.01
N GLU A 159 2.10 -17.86 -2.36
CA GLU A 159 1.04 -18.86 -2.60
C GLU A 159 0.69 -19.70 -1.36
N ASP A 160 1.04 -19.22 -0.15
CA ASP A 160 0.66 -19.83 1.13
C ASP A 160 -0.71 -19.31 1.59
N TYR A 161 -1.73 -19.70 0.85
CA TYR A 161 -3.06 -19.11 0.94
C TYR A 161 -3.73 -19.33 2.31
N GLU A 162 -3.55 -20.48 2.96
CA GLU A 162 -4.10 -20.77 4.28
C GLU A 162 -3.47 -19.86 5.37
N GLU A 163 -2.17 -19.63 5.28
CA GLU A 163 -1.48 -18.72 6.20
C GLU A 163 -1.89 -17.27 5.93
N CYS A 164 -2.09 -16.88 4.67
CA CYS A 164 -2.65 -15.57 4.28
C CYS A 164 -4.02 -15.35 4.94
N VAL A 165 -4.94 -16.29 4.82
CA VAL A 165 -6.28 -16.22 5.45
C VAL A 165 -6.14 -16.08 6.96
N THR A 166 -5.27 -16.85 7.60
CA THR A 166 -5.05 -16.79 9.06
C THR A 166 -4.63 -15.39 9.52
N TYR A 167 -3.64 -14.77 8.87
CA TYR A 167 -3.18 -13.44 9.25
C TYR A 167 -4.17 -12.33 8.88
N ALA A 168 -4.90 -12.48 7.79
CA ALA A 168 -5.98 -11.57 7.46
C ALA A 168 -7.10 -11.62 8.52
N ASP A 169 -7.41 -12.80 9.04
CA ASP A 169 -8.42 -13.00 10.08
C ASP A 169 -8.02 -12.38 11.43
N TYR A 170 -6.74 -12.35 11.78
CA TYR A 170 -6.28 -11.62 12.96
C TYR A 170 -6.61 -10.12 12.91
N LEU A 171 -6.71 -9.55 11.71
CA LEU A 171 -7.14 -8.17 11.50
C LEU A 171 -8.66 -8.04 11.42
N ILE A 172 -9.29 -8.82 10.52
CA ILE A 172 -10.71 -8.67 10.16
C ILE A 172 -11.61 -9.03 11.34
N ASN A 173 -11.26 -10.09 12.09
CA ASN A 173 -12.05 -10.63 13.19
C ASN A 173 -11.58 -10.12 14.58
N SER A 174 -10.63 -9.18 14.60
CA SER A 174 -10.15 -8.62 15.87
C SER A 174 -11.28 -7.94 16.65
N THR A 175 -11.29 -8.18 17.96
CA THR A 175 -12.17 -7.51 18.93
C THR A 175 -11.45 -6.46 19.77
N ALA A 176 -10.17 -6.18 19.48
CA ALA A 176 -9.42 -5.16 20.18
C ALA A 176 -10.11 -3.80 20.09
N PRO A 177 -10.15 -3.02 21.19
CA PRO A 177 -10.87 -1.74 21.23
C PRO A 177 -10.28 -0.72 20.25
N ILE A 178 -8.97 -0.80 19.98
CA ILE A 178 -8.30 0.06 19.01
C ILE A 178 -7.69 -0.83 17.93
N ARG A 179 -8.36 -0.87 16.80
CA ARG A 179 -7.98 -1.66 15.63
C ARG A 179 -8.35 -0.95 14.34
N PRO A 180 -7.75 -1.28 13.21
CA PRO A 180 -8.25 -0.86 11.91
C PRO A 180 -9.65 -1.44 11.66
N VAL A 181 -10.55 -0.65 11.07
CA VAL A 181 -11.93 -1.03 10.79
C VAL A 181 -12.31 -0.62 9.38
N PHE A 182 -12.92 -1.52 8.64
CA PHE A 182 -13.42 -1.23 7.31
C PHE A 182 -14.50 -0.12 7.34
N MET A 183 -14.27 0.95 6.59
CA MET A 183 -15.21 2.04 6.43
C MET A 183 -16.26 1.68 5.37
N SER A 184 -17.49 1.44 5.80
CA SER A 184 -18.50 0.76 4.99
C SER A 184 -19.36 1.69 4.13
N THR A 185 -19.21 3.01 4.23
CA THR A 185 -20.03 3.95 3.47
C THR A 185 -19.21 4.78 2.50
N PRO A 186 -19.78 5.25 1.38
CA PRO A 186 -19.08 6.08 0.38
C PRO A 186 -18.51 7.37 0.99
N GLY A 187 -19.27 8.06 1.86
CA GLY A 187 -18.83 9.28 2.53
C GLY A 187 -17.63 9.06 3.44
N GLN A 188 -17.62 7.96 4.18
CA GLN A 188 -16.49 7.58 5.02
C GLN A 188 -15.26 7.17 4.20
N TRP A 189 -15.47 6.55 3.04
CA TRP A 189 -14.37 6.11 2.19
C TRP A 189 -13.42 7.24 1.79
N TYR A 190 -13.94 8.45 1.53
CA TYR A 190 -13.09 9.57 1.16
C TYR A 190 -12.19 10.04 2.33
N ASN A 191 -12.64 9.86 3.57
CA ASN A 191 -11.85 10.19 4.75
C ASN A 191 -10.55 9.37 4.86
N ILE A 192 -10.43 8.27 4.11
CA ILE A 192 -9.19 7.51 4.00
C ILE A 192 -8.07 8.38 3.38
N PHE A 193 -8.44 9.23 2.43
CA PHE A 193 -7.49 10.05 1.65
C PHE A 193 -7.39 11.49 2.16
N TYR A 194 -8.47 12.02 2.72
CA TYR A 194 -8.50 13.33 3.36
C TYR A 194 -9.40 13.31 4.60
N PRO A 195 -8.89 13.69 5.76
CA PRO A 195 -7.52 14.17 6.05
C PRO A 195 -6.44 13.07 6.05
N GLY A 196 -6.77 11.82 5.81
CA GLY A 196 -5.86 10.68 5.95
C GLY A 196 -5.82 10.14 7.38
N ASN A 197 -4.91 9.21 7.67
CA ASN A 197 -4.76 8.57 8.98
C ASN A 197 -6.10 8.00 9.51
N SER A 198 -6.91 7.45 8.62
CA SER A 198 -8.27 7.00 8.92
C SER A 198 -8.29 5.74 9.80
N ASN A 199 -9.48 5.39 10.30
CA ASN A 199 -9.65 4.14 11.02
C ASN A 199 -9.46 2.90 10.13
N GLU A 200 -9.63 3.03 8.80
CA GLU A 200 -9.38 1.93 7.87
C GLU A 200 -7.89 1.75 7.58
N SER A 201 -7.10 2.80 7.69
CA SER A 201 -5.66 2.76 7.43
C SER A 201 -4.94 1.89 8.47
N ILE A 202 -4.01 1.08 8.00
CA ILE A 202 -3.16 0.21 8.81
C ILE A 202 -1.75 0.78 8.89
N PHE A 203 -1.17 1.10 7.74
CA PHE A 203 0.16 1.70 7.64
C PHE A 203 0.23 2.69 6.48
N GLU A 204 0.73 3.90 6.76
CA GLU A 204 0.89 4.98 5.80
C GLU A 204 2.30 5.57 5.88
N ILE A 205 2.90 5.89 4.75
CA ILE A 205 4.06 6.80 4.73
C ILE A 205 3.53 8.20 4.97
N GLN A 206 3.95 8.79 6.07
CA GLN A 206 3.49 10.09 6.53
C GLN A 206 4.22 11.21 5.82
N TYR A 207 3.47 12.18 5.33
CA TYR A 207 4.00 13.42 4.74
C TYR A 207 3.49 14.63 5.53
N ASP A 208 4.38 15.55 5.82
CA ASP A 208 4.07 16.82 6.47
C ASP A 208 4.95 17.91 5.87
N GLU A 209 4.43 18.60 4.87
CA GLU A 209 5.17 19.68 4.18
C GLU A 209 5.35 20.90 5.08
N THR A 210 4.43 21.13 6.02
CA THR A 210 4.45 22.31 6.89
C THR A 210 5.56 22.23 7.91
N ASN A 211 5.73 21.06 8.57
CA ASN A 211 6.70 20.91 9.66
C ASN A 211 8.04 20.33 9.19
N TYR A 212 8.02 19.49 8.14
CA TYR A 212 9.20 18.71 7.75
C TYR A 212 9.64 18.89 6.30
N ALA A 213 8.96 19.74 5.52
CA ALA A 213 9.21 19.95 4.08
C ALA A 213 9.27 18.64 3.25
N GLN A 214 8.48 17.65 3.64
CA GLN A 214 8.54 16.26 3.10
C GLN A 214 7.61 16.02 1.91
N GLY A 215 6.93 17.03 1.40
CA GLY A 215 5.89 16.86 0.38
C GLY A 215 6.36 16.30 -0.99
N GLY A 216 7.69 16.15 -1.21
CA GLY A 216 8.25 15.82 -2.54
C GLY A 216 7.76 14.50 -3.14
N GLY A 217 7.54 13.46 -2.32
CA GLY A 217 7.06 12.14 -2.73
C GLY A 217 5.58 11.91 -2.47
N SER A 218 4.86 12.89 -1.95
CA SER A 218 3.43 12.76 -1.65
C SER A 218 2.61 12.46 -2.90
N PRO A 219 1.61 11.55 -2.82
CA PRO A 219 0.68 11.28 -3.92
C PRO A 219 -0.01 12.55 -4.45
N SER A 220 -0.29 13.52 -3.61
CA SER A 220 -0.90 14.78 -4.04
C SER A 220 0.03 15.67 -4.89
N LYS A 221 1.36 15.52 -4.75
CA LYS A 221 2.34 16.15 -5.65
C LYS A 221 2.55 15.36 -6.95
N LEU A 222 2.45 14.03 -6.86
CA LEU A 222 2.58 13.16 -8.03
C LEU A 222 1.33 13.18 -8.91
N LEU A 223 0.17 13.50 -8.32
CA LEU A 223 -1.15 13.51 -8.97
C LEU A 223 -1.82 14.88 -8.76
N PRO A 224 -1.23 16.01 -9.19
CA PRO A 224 -1.77 17.32 -8.93
C PRO A 224 -3.10 17.56 -9.65
N TYR A 225 -3.92 18.42 -9.04
CA TYR A 225 -5.15 18.96 -9.60
C TYR A 225 -4.88 20.35 -10.17
N GLY A 226 -5.37 20.63 -11.38
CA GLY A 226 -5.39 21.99 -11.94
C GLY A 226 -4.80 22.12 -13.34
N SER A 227 -4.91 23.33 -13.92
CA SER A 227 -4.43 23.69 -15.26
C SER A 227 -2.90 23.69 -15.41
N ASP A 228 -2.19 23.73 -14.30
CA ASP A 228 -0.72 23.69 -14.27
C ASP A 228 -0.15 22.28 -14.20
N VAL A 229 -0.92 21.28 -14.66
CA VAL A 229 -0.43 19.93 -14.86
C VAL A 229 0.61 19.92 -15.97
N THR A 230 1.67 20.68 -15.75
CA THR A 230 2.82 20.67 -16.63
C THR A 230 3.72 19.51 -16.28
N VAL A 231 3.70 18.50 -17.17
CA VAL A 231 4.88 17.76 -17.62
C VAL A 231 5.52 16.71 -16.72
N ASN A 232 5.26 16.63 -15.41
CA ASN A 232 5.96 15.69 -14.53
C ASN A 232 5.07 14.71 -13.76
N THR A 233 3.80 14.60 -14.10
CA THR A 233 2.91 13.65 -13.44
C THR A 233 3.00 12.28 -14.08
N TYR A 234 3.35 11.29 -13.28
CA TYR A 234 3.48 9.91 -13.70
C TYR A 234 2.15 9.26 -14.11
N MET A 235 1.02 9.88 -13.79
CA MET A 235 -0.30 9.40 -14.14
C MET A 235 -1.13 10.54 -14.72
N TYR A 236 -1.03 10.70 -16.00
CA TYR A 236 -2.02 11.46 -16.76
C TYR A 236 -3.30 10.63 -16.81
N SER A 237 -4.39 11.19 -16.34
CA SER A 237 -5.69 10.72 -16.76
C SER A 237 -5.90 11.20 -18.22
N GLU A 238 -5.32 10.49 -19.17
CA GLU A 238 -5.66 10.73 -20.56
C GLU A 238 -7.18 10.58 -20.73
N PRO A 239 -7.82 11.38 -21.58
CA PRO A 239 -9.23 11.18 -21.95
C PRO A 239 -9.56 9.73 -22.31
N MET A 240 -8.59 8.99 -22.83
CA MET A 240 -8.71 7.58 -23.17
C MET A 240 -8.79 6.68 -21.93
N THR A 241 -8.04 6.97 -20.85
CA THR A 241 -8.12 6.22 -19.59
C THR A 241 -9.48 6.44 -18.93
N ILE A 242 -9.98 7.67 -18.95
CA ILE A 242 -11.32 7.99 -18.44
C ILE A 242 -12.39 7.32 -19.29
N ARG A 243 -12.23 7.30 -20.59
CA ARG A 243 -13.13 6.62 -21.52
C ARG A 243 -13.12 5.10 -21.28
N LEU A 244 -11.97 4.48 -21.11
CA LEU A 244 -11.84 3.06 -20.78
C LEU A 244 -12.46 2.74 -19.43
N ILE A 245 -12.22 3.55 -18.41
CA ILE A 245 -12.88 3.39 -17.10
C ILE A 245 -14.39 3.50 -17.26
N ASN A 246 -14.89 4.47 -18.02
CA ASN A 246 -16.32 4.61 -18.28
C ASN A 246 -16.88 3.47 -19.15
N GLU A 247 -16.14 2.95 -20.10
CA GLU A 247 -16.55 1.78 -20.91
C GLU A 247 -16.58 0.49 -20.08
N PHE A 248 -15.62 0.31 -19.14
CA PHE A 248 -15.64 -0.77 -18.16
C PHE A 248 -16.79 -0.65 -17.15
N TYR A 249 -17.21 0.59 -16.86
CA TYR A 249 -18.25 0.90 -15.89
C TYR A 249 -19.55 1.40 -16.58
N GLN A 250 -19.89 0.84 -17.75
CA GLN A 250 -21.09 1.25 -18.54
C GLN A 250 -22.43 0.99 -17.83
N ASN A 251 -22.47 0.21 -16.76
CA ASN A 251 -23.65 0.12 -15.93
C ASN A 251 -23.67 1.29 -14.95
N GLN A 252 -24.83 1.95 -14.84
CA GLN A 252 -25.03 3.10 -13.93
C GLN A 252 -24.54 2.86 -12.50
N ASP A 253 -24.58 1.61 -12.03
CA ASP A 253 -24.15 1.21 -10.71
C ASP A 253 -22.62 1.30 -10.51
N GLU A 254 -21.84 1.18 -11.57
CA GLU A 254 -20.37 1.18 -11.49
C GLU A 254 -19.77 2.59 -11.63
N VAL A 255 -20.54 3.54 -12.17
CA VAL A 255 -20.13 4.94 -12.30
C VAL A 255 -20.00 5.61 -10.91
N ASN A 256 -20.73 5.14 -9.92
CA ASN A 256 -20.70 5.71 -8.57
C ASN A 256 -19.29 5.66 -7.94
N ARG A 257 -18.54 4.59 -8.11
CA ARG A 257 -17.17 4.49 -7.60
C ARG A 257 -16.23 5.53 -8.22
N THR A 258 -16.37 5.77 -9.51
CA THR A 258 -15.61 6.79 -10.25
C THR A 258 -16.09 8.18 -9.85
N TYR A 259 -17.41 8.36 -9.73
CA TYR A 259 -18.02 9.62 -9.37
C TYR A 259 -17.70 10.06 -7.95
N TYR A 260 -17.72 9.15 -6.97
CA TYR A 260 -17.57 9.52 -5.55
C TYR A 260 -16.14 9.82 -5.11
N GLY A 261 -15.13 9.53 -5.90
CA GLY A 261 -13.85 9.87 -5.33
C GLY A 261 -12.59 9.64 -6.15
N SER A 262 -12.67 8.95 -7.26
CA SER A 262 -11.45 8.71 -8.01
C SER A 262 -11.11 9.84 -8.96
N PHE A 263 -12.13 10.48 -9.57
CA PHE A 263 -11.93 11.52 -10.57
C PHE A 263 -12.90 12.69 -10.39
N ALA A 264 -12.42 13.91 -10.59
CA ALA A 264 -13.23 15.11 -10.70
C ALA A 264 -13.49 15.45 -12.18
N GLY A 265 -14.58 16.18 -12.44
CA GLY A 265 -14.93 16.65 -13.76
C GLY A 265 -15.62 15.61 -14.65
N ILE A 266 -15.95 14.42 -14.14
CA ILE A 266 -16.73 13.42 -14.88
C ILE A 266 -18.20 13.66 -14.63
N THR A 267 -18.95 13.89 -15.69
CA THR A 267 -20.41 13.93 -15.67
C THR A 267 -20.98 12.80 -16.51
N TYR A 268 -22.17 12.30 -16.17
CA TYR A 268 -22.83 11.20 -16.88
C TYR A 268 -23.10 11.49 -18.39
N THR A 269 -23.12 12.76 -18.76
CA THR A 269 -23.56 13.19 -20.10
C THR A 269 -22.45 13.73 -20.99
N SER A 270 -21.27 13.98 -20.44
CA SER A 270 -20.13 14.46 -21.21
C SER A 270 -18.83 13.88 -20.64
N TYR A 271 -18.02 13.32 -21.50
CA TYR A 271 -16.65 12.95 -21.16
C TYR A 271 -15.85 14.24 -21.07
N PRO A 272 -15.36 14.63 -19.88
CA PRO A 272 -14.52 15.79 -19.83
C PRO A 272 -13.21 15.47 -20.57
N GLU A 273 -12.81 16.40 -21.41
CA GLU A 273 -11.51 16.30 -22.09
C GLU A 273 -10.34 16.34 -21.07
N ASN A 274 -10.62 16.66 -19.79
CA ASN A 274 -9.64 16.90 -18.73
C ASN A 274 -10.10 16.31 -17.39
N GLY A 275 -10.34 15.01 -17.32
CA GLY A 275 -10.61 14.35 -16.05
C GLY A 275 -9.37 14.34 -15.15
N ILE A 276 -9.54 14.62 -13.87
CA ILE A 276 -8.46 14.78 -12.90
C ILE A 276 -8.61 13.74 -11.80
N ILE A 277 -7.50 13.17 -11.36
CA ILE A 277 -7.49 12.25 -10.23
C ILE A 277 -7.79 13.03 -8.95
N TRP A 278 -8.98 12.77 -8.39
CA TRP A 278 -9.48 13.49 -7.22
C TRP A 278 -8.99 12.91 -5.90
N LYS A 279 -8.78 11.61 -5.86
CA LYS A 279 -8.54 10.79 -4.69
C LYS A 279 -7.53 11.37 -3.68
N TYR A 280 -6.44 11.98 -4.16
CA TYR A 280 -5.40 12.56 -3.30
C TYR A 280 -5.31 14.08 -3.38
N SER A 281 -6.07 14.68 -4.27
CA SER A 281 -6.00 16.14 -4.51
C SER A 281 -7.14 16.92 -3.87
N GLY A 282 -8.31 16.31 -3.74
CA GLY A 282 -9.51 16.96 -3.22
C GLY A 282 -9.61 16.96 -1.71
N LEU A 283 -10.53 17.77 -1.19
CA LEU A 283 -10.86 17.87 0.22
C LEU A 283 -12.09 17.04 0.64
N GLY A 284 -12.86 16.52 -0.31
CA GLY A 284 -14.06 15.74 -0.01
C GLY A 284 -14.85 15.36 -1.24
N VAL A 285 -15.96 14.65 -1.05
CA VAL A 285 -16.87 14.26 -2.12
C VAL A 285 -17.97 15.29 -2.38
N ALA A 286 -18.33 16.07 -1.36
CA ALA A 286 -19.42 17.03 -1.44
C ALA A 286 -19.05 18.29 -2.22
N ASP A 287 -17.80 18.72 -2.11
CA ASP A 287 -17.26 19.89 -2.82
C ASP A 287 -16.11 19.44 -3.71
N ARG A 288 -16.39 19.34 -5.01
CA ARG A 288 -15.43 18.89 -6.01
C ARG A 288 -14.57 19.99 -6.59
N GLU A 289 -14.72 21.19 -6.11
CA GLU A 289 -13.89 22.34 -6.48
C GLU A 289 -12.83 22.65 -5.41
N ALA A 290 -13.04 22.15 -4.19
CA ALA A 290 -12.10 22.35 -3.10
C ALA A 290 -10.94 21.37 -3.17
N VAL A 291 -9.74 21.89 -3.41
CA VAL A 291 -8.49 21.14 -3.51
C VAL A 291 -7.58 21.43 -2.33
N ARG A 292 -6.66 20.50 -2.07
CA ARG A 292 -5.59 20.70 -1.08
C ARG A 292 -4.74 21.90 -1.47
N THR A 293 -4.49 22.78 -0.52
CA THR A 293 -3.52 23.87 -0.65
C THR A 293 -2.11 23.42 -0.29
N ILE A 294 -2.00 22.40 0.56
CA ILE A 294 -0.75 21.75 0.96
C ILE A 294 -0.75 20.35 0.36
N LEU A 295 0.29 20.03 -0.40
CA LEU A 295 0.38 18.79 -1.17
C LEU A 295 1.14 17.71 -0.37
N ASP A 296 0.58 17.30 0.74
CA ASP A 296 1.15 16.38 1.72
C ASP A 296 0.29 15.14 2.02
N ALA A 297 -0.51 14.70 1.07
CA ALA A 297 -1.28 13.47 1.22
C ALA A 297 -0.36 12.28 1.54
N ASN A 298 -0.75 11.48 2.53
CA ASN A 298 -0.01 10.27 2.89
C ASN A 298 -0.09 9.21 1.79
N TYR A 299 0.96 8.40 1.67
CA TYR A 299 0.94 7.22 0.83
C TYR A 299 0.50 6.00 1.64
N ILE A 300 -0.69 5.49 1.35
CA ILE A 300 -1.28 4.36 2.07
C ILE A 300 -0.65 3.07 1.55
N ILE A 301 0.08 2.36 2.41
CA ILE A 301 0.65 1.04 2.12
C ILE A 301 -0.39 -0.05 2.36
N TYR A 302 -1.02 -0.03 3.56
CA TYR A 302 -2.03 -1.01 3.95
C TYR A 302 -3.28 -0.35 4.51
N ARG A 303 -4.43 -0.88 4.14
CA ARG A 303 -5.75 -0.56 4.72
C ARG A 303 -6.63 -1.80 4.78
N MET A 304 -7.71 -1.76 5.56
CA MET A 304 -8.57 -2.94 5.77
C MET A 304 -9.15 -3.52 4.48
N ALA A 305 -9.50 -2.69 3.49
CA ALA A 305 -10.00 -3.19 2.22
C ALA A 305 -8.95 -4.05 1.49
N ASP A 306 -7.66 -3.69 1.58
CA ASP A 306 -6.59 -4.46 0.94
C ASP A 306 -6.45 -5.84 1.61
N VAL A 307 -6.47 -5.88 2.96
CA VAL A 307 -6.43 -7.14 3.72
C VAL A 307 -7.65 -8.03 3.42
N MET A 308 -8.83 -7.43 3.32
CA MET A 308 -10.05 -8.14 2.93
C MET A 308 -9.94 -8.75 1.53
N LEU A 309 -9.38 -8.01 0.57
CA LEU A 309 -9.18 -8.51 -0.79
C LEU A 309 -8.08 -9.58 -0.87
N MET A 310 -6.99 -9.45 -0.10
CA MET A 310 -5.99 -10.52 0.04
C MET A 310 -6.62 -11.82 0.54
N LYS A 311 -7.47 -11.72 1.58
CA LYS A 311 -8.23 -12.88 2.08
C LYS A 311 -9.14 -13.46 1.01
N ALA A 312 -9.90 -12.63 0.29
CA ALA A 312 -10.80 -13.09 -0.75
C ALA A 312 -10.04 -13.83 -1.87
N GLU A 313 -8.92 -13.28 -2.33
CA GLU A 313 -8.06 -13.91 -3.31
C GLU A 313 -7.53 -15.26 -2.82
N ALA A 314 -7.00 -15.33 -1.59
CA ALA A 314 -6.51 -16.56 -0.99
C ALA A 314 -7.60 -17.63 -0.91
N LEU A 315 -8.81 -17.26 -0.45
CA LEU A 315 -9.96 -18.17 -0.40
C LEU A 315 -10.35 -18.71 -1.80
N ILE A 316 -10.31 -17.86 -2.83
CA ILE A 316 -10.56 -18.26 -4.21
C ILE A 316 -9.52 -19.29 -4.66
N ARG A 317 -8.25 -19.08 -4.35
CA ARG A 317 -7.14 -19.97 -4.71
C ARG A 317 -7.18 -21.28 -3.97
N ILE A 318 -7.55 -21.29 -2.69
CA ILE A 318 -7.78 -22.53 -1.92
C ILE A 318 -8.91 -23.34 -2.56
N GLY A 319 -9.95 -22.67 -3.04
CA GLY A 319 -11.07 -23.32 -3.73
C GLY A 319 -12.12 -23.91 -2.78
N GLY A 320 -13.17 -24.43 -3.37
CA GLY A 320 -14.29 -25.04 -2.66
C GLY A 320 -15.43 -24.06 -2.37
N SER A 321 -16.68 -24.55 -2.41
CA SER A 321 -17.89 -23.73 -2.36
C SER A 321 -17.99 -22.85 -1.11
N ALA A 322 -17.52 -23.31 0.04
CA ALA A 322 -17.53 -22.53 1.28
C ALA A 322 -16.58 -21.32 1.18
N ASN A 323 -15.36 -21.54 0.69
CA ASN A 323 -14.37 -20.48 0.51
C ASN A 323 -14.82 -19.47 -0.55
N TRP A 324 -15.39 -19.93 -1.65
CA TRP A 324 -15.92 -19.03 -2.69
C TRP A 324 -17.10 -18.20 -2.17
N THR A 325 -17.98 -18.78 -1.35
CA THR A 325 -19.09 -18.04 -0.73
C THR A 325 -18.55 -16.94 0.19
N GLU A 326 -17.54 -17.23 0.99
CA GLU A 326 -16.93 -16.24 1.89
C GLU A 326 -16.18 -15.16 1.08
N ALA A 327 -15.43 -15.54 0.06
CA ALA A 327 -14.75 -14.59 -0.83
C ALA A 327 -15.73 -13.65 -1.50
N LEU A 328 -16.85 -14.16 -2.04
CA LEU A 328 -17.89 -13.35 -2.65
C LEU A 328 -18.54 -12.39 -1.65
N ALA A 329 -18.77 -12.84 -0.41
CA ALA A 329 -19.30 -11.96 0.64
C ALA A 329 -18.36 -10.80 0.94
N ILE A 330 -17.04 -11.04 0.98
CA ILE A 330 -16.03 -10.01 1.16
C ILE A 330 -16.03 -9.03 -0.02
N ILE A 331 -16.03 -9.52 -1.24
CA ILE A 331 -16.07 -8.71 -2.48
C ILE A 331 -17.33 -7.84 -2.48
N ASN A 332 -18.50 -8.43 -2.20
CA ASN A 332 -19.77 -7.72 -2.17
C ASN A 332 -19.79 -6.62 -1.10
N ARG A 333 -19.21 -6.85 0.08
CA ARG A 333 -19.09 -5.82 1.09
C ARG A 333 -18.30 -4.59 0.62
N ILE A 334 -17.25 -4.81 -0.19
CA ILE A 334 -16.47 -3.72 -0.79
C ILE A 334 -17.25 -3.04 -1.92
N ARG A 335 -18.01 -3.80 -2.71
CA ARG A 335 -18.89 -3.28 -3.76
C ARG A 335 -20.01 -2.42 -3.18
N GLU A 336 -20.68 -2.88 -2.13
CA GLU A 336 -21.74 -2.15 -1.42
C GLU A 336 -21.24 -0.79 -0.90
N ARG A 337 -20.03 -0.71 -0.35
CA ARG A 337 -19.43 0.58 0.04
C ARG A 337 -19.38 1.57 -1.12
N SER A 338 -19.17 1.09 -2.32
CA SER A 338 -19.11 1.89 -3.55
C SER A 338 -20.49 2.03 -4.22
N GLU A 339 -21.57 1.61 -3.54
CA GLU A 339 -22.95 1.60 -4.07
C GLU A 339 -23.09 0.78 -5.36
N LEU A 340 -22.25 -0.24 -5.52
CA LEU A 340 -22.32 -1.18 -6.62
C LEU A 340 -23.23 -2.34 -6.26
N ARG A 341 -23.95 -2.90 -7.24
CA ARG A 341 -24.76 -4.11 -7.02
C ARG A 341 -23.88 -5.28 -6.58
N PRO A 342 -24.34 -6.04 -5.59
CA PRO A 342 -23.70 -7.30 -5.24
C PRO A 342 -23.65 -8.24 -6.45
N ARG A 343 -22.67 -9.11 -6.48
CA ARG A 343 -22.65 -10.26 -7.38
C ARG A 343 -23.40 -11.41 -6.73
N ASP A 344 -24.31 -12.02 -7.46
CA ASP A 344 -25.24 -13.02 -6.90
C ASP A 344 -24.79 -14.47 -7.16
N GLU A 345 -23.87 -14.69 -8.11
CA GLU A 345 -23.47 -16.04 -8.52
C GLU A 345 -22.10 -16.40 -8.01
N VAL A 346 -22.03 -17.56 -7.37
CA VAL A 346 -20.79 -18.18 -6.89
C VAL A 346 -20.63 -19.53 -7.57
N SER A 347 -19.82 -19.61 -8.60
CA SER A 347 -19.39 -20.86 -9.21
C SER A 347 -17.88 -20.84 -9.44
N ALA A 348 -17.29 -22.00 -9.67
CA ALA A 348 -15.87 -22.09 -10.03
C ALA A 348 -15.56 -21.33 -11.34
N GLU A 349 -16.57 -21.15 -12.19
CA GLU A 349 -16.43 -20.51 -13.50
C GLU A 349 -16.45 -19.00 -13.39
N ASN A 350 -17.25 -18.41 -12.49
CA ASN A 350 -17.47 -16.97 -12.42
C ASN A 350 -16.84 -16.27 -11.19
N ILE A 351 -16.31 -17.00 -10.22
CA ILE A 351 -15.71 -16.40 -9.02
C ILE A 351 -14.52 -15.52 -9.35
N ASN A 352 -13.75 -15.82 -10.39
CA ASN A 352 -12.63 -15.00 -10.83
C ASN A 352 -13.06 -13.71 -11.54
N GLU A 353 -14.31 -13.61 -11.96
CA GLU A 353 -14.90 -12.42 -12.60
C GLU A 353 -15.60 -11.49 -11.59
N ALA A 354 -15.88 -11.99 -10.40
CA ALA A 354 -16.55 -11.24 -9.33
C ALA A 354 -15.62 -10.29 -8.60
#